data_ef806ae8fb06388a2c3f8b4ee803ffef
#
_entry.id   ef806ae8fb06388a2c3f8b4ee803ffef
#
_cell.length_a   1.000
_cell.length_b   1.000
_cell.length_c   1.000
_cell.angle_alpha   90.00
_cell.angle_beta   90.00
_cell.angle_gamma   90.00
#
_symmetry.space_group_name_H-M   'P 1'
#
loop_
_entity.id
_entity.type
_entity.pdbx_description
1 polymer ?
#
loop_
_entity_poly.entity_id
_entity_poly.type
_entity_poly.pdbx_seq_one_letter_code
_entity_poly.pdbx_strand_id
1 'polypeptide(L)'
;MNELASLPEEARQIALERFRLLQPHLEQGRSLREVARDVKVAYRTAQRWVACYRRGGLAALARQGRGDRGGRRGVSPAIQNLIEGLALQKPPPSIAALYRQVTSFARDRNDRPPSYSQVYAIVRSLPRDLVTLAHRGSKAYGDTFEWVHRREADRPNAMWQADHTLLDLLVQRDDGEPARPWLSIILDDYSRAVMGYFLSWDAPSALQTALALRQAIWRKDDARWSVCGIPDVLYTDNGSDFTSRHLEQAAADLNLRLVFSTPGKPRGRGRIERFFATVSQLFLSELPGYLTGAGCRPSGALLRLPELDRRLRAFLLETYHERAHGETGQTPRQRWESGGFLPRMPESLEQLDLLLLTVPKTRKIHPDGIRFQGLRYVDTTLAAYIGESVLLRYDPRDIAEIRVFHEGRFLCRAVCPELAGTTIALRDVLRARNRRRRELRGVLRERTRVVDELLKLKSHEPLEPSEPPDGGIKPDESPKRAAPLSTRSQLKRYRNE
;
A
#
# COMPACT_ATOMS: atom_id res chain seq x y z
N MET A 1 -37.92 -21.03 18.33
CA MET A 1 -37.77 -20.36 19.65
C MET A 1 -37.22 -18.98 19.41
N ASN A 2 -37.98 -17.93 19.71
CA ASN A 2 -37.45 -16.56 19.61
C ASN A 2 -36.47 -16.34 20.77
N GLU A 3 -35.20 -16.37 20.50
CA GLU A 3 -34.18 -16.08 21.51
C GLU A 3 -34.28 -14.61 21.91
N LEU A 4 -34.27 -14.34 23.20
CA LEU A 4 -34.32 -12.98 23.74
C LEU A 4 -33.20 -12.10 23.17
N ALA A 5 -32.05 -12.71 22.83
CA ALA A 5 -30.90 -12.05 22.24
C ALA A 5 -31.17 -11.46 20.83
N SER A 6 -32.13 -11.98 20.09
CA SER A 6 -32.48 -11.49 18.74
C SER A 6 -33.41 -10.26 18.75
N LEU A 7 -33.92 -9.87 19.92
CA LEU A 7 -34.82 -8.72 20.03
C LEU A 7 -34.05 -7.40 20.21
N PRO A 8 -34.61 -6.27 19.72
CA PRO A 8 -34.07 -4.93 19.98
C PRO A 8 -33.93 -4.66 21.48
N GLU A 9 -32.95 -3.85 21.87
CA GLU A 9 -32.62 -3.54 23.28
C GLU A 9 -33.85 -3.04 24.06
N GLU A 10 -34.62 -2.11 23.51
CA GLU A 10 -35.84 -1.61 24.14
C GLU A 10 -36.88 -2.72 24.39
N ALA A 11 -37.04 -3.64 23.44
CA ALA A 11 -37.95 -4.76 23.58
C ALA A 11 -37.47 -5.76 24.63
N ARG A 12 -36.17 -5.97 24.77
CA ARG A 12 -35.54 -6.80 25.81
C ARG A 12 -35.76 -6.18 27.19
N GLN A 13 -35.55 -4.88 27.35
CA GLN A 13 -35.77 -4.17 28.61
C GLN A 13 -37.22 -4.28 29.07
N ILE A 14 -38.17 -4.05 28.14
CA ILE A 14 -39.62 -4.20 28.44
C ILE A 14 -39.93 -5.64 28.85
N ALA A 15 -39.35 -6.66 28.21
CA ALA A 15 -39.58 -8.05 28.58
C ALA A 15 -39.07 -8.38 29.99
N LEU A 16 -37.84 -7.92 30.30
CA LEU A 16 -37.24 -8.09 31.61
C LEU A 16 -38.03 -7.35 32.71
N GLU A 17 -38.47 -6.13 32.47
CA GLU A 17 -39.29 -5.36 33.39
C GLU A 17 -40.61 -6.09 33.72
N ARG A 18 -41.34 -6.55 32.69
CA ARG A 18 -42.58 -7.31 32.87
C ARG A 18 -42.32 -8.62 33.59
N PHE A 19 -41.22 -9.29 33.36
CA PHE A 19 -40.86 -10.50 34.08
C PHE A 19 -40.62 -10.23 35.56
N ARG A 20 -39.83 -9.20 35.91
CA ARG A 20 -39.59 -8.78 37.27
C ARG A 20 -40.90 -8.48 38.04
N LEU A 21 -41.82 -7.80 37.36
CA LEU A 21 -43.15 -7.51 37.93
C LEU A 21 -43.99 -8.77 38.17
N LEU A 22 -43.82 -9.82 37.37
CA LEU A 22 -44.52 -11.11 37.51
C LEU A 22 -43.80 -12.12 38.41
N GLN A 23 -42.51 -11.92 38.72
CA GLN A 23 -41.65 -12.84 39.41
C GLN A 23 -42.23 -13.34 40.76
N PRO A 24 -42.85 -12.48 41.62
CA PRO A 24 -43.49 -12.95 42.86
C PRO A 24 -44.62 -13.95 42.65
N HIS A 25 -45.33 -13.83 41.51
CA HIS A 25 -46.37 -14.83 41.16
C HIS A 25 -45.76 -16.13 40.58
N LEU A 26 -44.78 -15.99 39.70
CA LEU A 26 -44.21 -17.10 38.94
C LEU A 26 -43.29 -18.00 39.79
N GLU A 27 -42.53 -17.43 40.67
CA GLU A 27 -41.49 -18.11 41.46
C GLU A 27 -41.87 -18.29 42.94
N GLN A 28 -42.61 -17.34 43.53
CA GLN A 28 -42.93 -17.35 44.97
C GLN A 28 -44.39 -17.79 45.27
N GLY A 29 -45.19 -18.12 44.25
CA GLY A 29 -46.56 -18.62 44.42
C GLY A 29 -47.60 -17.58 44.90
N ARG A 30 -47.24 -16.27 44.95
CA ARG A 30 -48.17 -15.22 45.36
C ARG A 30 -49.37 -15.10 44.40
N SER A 31 -50.55 -14.74 44.97
CA SER A 31 -51.75 -14.54 44.17
C SER A 31 -51.51 -13.47 43.05
N LEU A 32 -51.86 -13.79 41.80
CA LEU A 32 -51.73 -12.82 40.70
C LEU A 32 -52.52 -11.55 40.91
N ARG A 33 -53.62 -11.59 41.66
CA ARG A 33 -54.42 -10.39 42.00
C ARG A 33 -53.69 -9.46 42.97
N GLU A 34 -53.00 -10.02 43.94
CA GLU A 34 -52.17 -9.23 44.88
C GLU A 34 -50.98 -8.58 44.14
N VAL A 35 -50.25 -9.40 43.38
CA VAL A 35 -49.13 -8.90 42.58
C VAL A 35 -49.58 -7.78 41.61
N ALA A 36 -50.70 -7.95 40.91
CA ALA A 36 -51.22 -6.94 40.00
C ALA A 36 -51.60 -5.64 40.71
N ARG A 37 -52.12 -5.75 41.96
CA ARG A 37 -52.45 -4.57 42.78
C ARG A 37 -51.16 -3.84 43.27
N ASP A 38 -50.20 -4.59 43.73
CA ASP A 38 -48.94 -4.05 44.25
C ASP A 38 -48.17 -3.31 43.16
N VAL A 39 -48.13 -3.81 41.93
CA VAL A 39 -47.44 -3.20 40.79
C VAL A 39 -48.33 -2.23 40.01
N LYS A 40 -49.55 -1.92 40.47
CA LYS A 40 -50.55 -1.01 39.86
C LYS A 40 -50.84 -1.35 38.38
N VAL A 41 -50.88 -2.59 38.03
CA VAL A 41 -51.23 -3.10 36.67
C VAL A 41 -52.63 -3.71 36.70
N ALA A 42 -53.42 -3.46 35.65
CA ALA A 42 -54.73 -4.06 35.54
C ALA A 42 -54.62 -5.58 35.55
N TYR A 43 -55.39 -6.28 36.38
CA TYR A 43 -55.37 -7.75 36.54
C TYR A 43 -55.44 -8.49 35.21
N ARG A 44 -56.30 -8.04 34.29
CA ARG A 44 -56.41 -8.61 32.94
C ARG A 44 -55.10 -8.47 32.12
N THR A 45 -54.34 -7.42 32.34
CA THR A 45 -53.01 -7.24 31.71
C THR A 45 -51.99 -8.20 32.31
N ALA A 46 -51.98 -8.37 33.62
CA ALA A 46 -51.13 -9.35 34.31
C ALA A 46 -51.44 -10.78 33.85
N GLN A 47 -52.72 -11.15 33.75
CA GLN A 47 -53.14 -12.47 33.20
C GLN A 47 -52.59 -12.69 31.78
N ARG A 48 -52.73 -11.69 30.92
CA ARG A 48 -52.19 -11.77 29.54
C ARG A 48 -50.66 -11.94 29.53
N TRP A 49 -49.94 -11.25 30.36
CA TRP A 49 -48.50 -11.40 30.46
C TRP A 49 -48.09 -12.81 30.97
N VAL A 50 -48.76 -13.34 31.97
CA VAL A 50 -48.53 -14.72 32.44
C VAL A 50 -48.83 -15.71 31.33
N ALA A 51 -49.88 -15.54 30.58
CA ALA A 51 -50.24 -16.41 29.45
C ALA A 51 -49.19 -16.31 28.32
N CYS A 52 -48.66 -15.12 28.03
CA CYS A 52 -47.56 -14.93 27.09
C CYS A 52 -46.27 -15.62 27.57
N TYR A 53 -45.91 -15.44 28.83
CA TYR A 53 -44.73 -16.08 29.42
C TYR A 53 -44.80 -17.60 29.38
N ARG A 54 -45.97 -18.18 29.76
CA ARG A 54 -46.16 -19.62 29.71
C ARG A 54 -46.08 -20.23 28.32
N ARG A 55 -46.42 -19.44 27.30
CA ARG A 55 -46.45 -19.87 25.89
C ARG A 55 -45.10 -19.78 25.20
N GLY A 56 -44.30 -18.79 25.51
CA GLY A 56 -43.07 -18.51 24.76
C GLY A 56 -41.92 -17.92 25.61
N GLY A 57 -41.94 -18.13 26.93
CA GLY A 57 -40.88 -17.71 27.84
C GLY A 57 -40.73 -16.17 27.91
N LEU A 58 -39.53 -15.75 28.32
CA LEU A 58 -39.20 -14.35 28.53
C LEU A 58 -39.32 -13.50 27.25
N ALA A 59 -38.98 -14.06 26.11
CA ALA A 59 -39.05 -13.35 24.82
C ALA A 59 -40.49 -12.98 24.42
N ALA A 60 -41.51 -13.78 24.84
CA ALA A 60 -42.91 -13.51 24.57
C ALA A 60 -43.50 -12.38 25.41
N LEU A 61 -42.79 -11.93 26.45
CA LEU A 61 -43.13 -10.73 27.22
C LEU A 61 -42.73 -9.42 26.51
N ALA A 62 -41.88 -9.49 25.49
CA ALA A 62 -41.55 -8.32 24.70
C ALA A 62 -42.80 -7.73 24.03
N ARG A 63 -42.78 -6.42 23.85
CA ARG A 63 -43.82 -5.75 23.07
C ARG A 63 -43.65 -6.13 21.61
N GLN A 64 -44.50 -7.01 21.09
CA GLN A 64 -44.53 -7.25 19.66
C GLN A 64 -45.01 -5.99 18.94
N GLY A 65 -44.17 -5.50 18.01
CA GLY A 65 -44.56 -4.42 17.10
C GLY A 65 -45.79 -4.89 16.31
N ARG A 66 -46.73 -3.99 16.06
CA ARG A 66 -47.86 -4.30 15.17
C ARG A 66 -47.30 -4.69 13.82
N GLY A 67 -47.73 -5.77 13.21
CA GLY A 67 -47.30 -6.28 11.90
C GLY A 67 -47.54 -5.30 10.74
N ASP A 68 -48.36 -4.25 10.98
CA ASP A 68 -48.61 -3.17 10.02
C ASP A 68 -47.68 -1.94 10.21
N ARG A 69 -46.75 -2.00 11.18
CA ARG A 69 -45.77 -0.91 11.46
C ARG A 69 -44.70 -0.92 10.39
N GLY A 70 -44.81 -0.07 9.38
CA GLY A 70 -43.94 0.02 8.22
C GLY A 70 -44.64 -0.31 6.90
N GLY A 71 -45.77 -0.99 6.91
CA GLY A 71 -46.65 -1.13 5.75
C GLY A 71 -47.37 0.19 5.45
N ARG A 72 -47.09 0.80 4.32
CA ARG A 72 -47.76 2.04 3.91
C ARG A 72 -49.11 1.70 3.33
N ARG A 73 -50.18 2.07 4.04
CA ARG A 73 -51.57 1.87 3.61
C ARG A 73 -51.78 2.48 2.23
N GLY A 74 -52.19 1.69 1.24
CA GLY A 74 -52.57 2.16 -0.09
C GLY A 74 -51.50 2.10 -1.19
N VAL A 75 -50.34 1.48 -0.93
CA VAL A 75 -49.33 1.18 -1.96
C VAL A 75 -49.06 -0.31 -1.93
N SER A 76 -49.20 -1.01 -3.09
CA SER A 76 -48.92 -2.45 -3.16
C SER A 76 -47.40 -2.69 -2.98
N PRO A 77 -46.98 -3.85 -2.41
CA PRO A 77 -45.57 -4.18 -2.26
C PRO A 77 -44.79 -4.17 -3.58
N ALA A 78 -45.45 -4.55 -4.68
CA ALA A 78 -44.86 -4.52 -6.01
C ALA A 78 -44.53 -3.09 -6.49
N ILE A 79 -45.45 -2.14 -6.24
CA ILE A 79 -45.24 -0.73 -6.55
C ILE A 79 -44.16 -0.12 -5.62
N GLN A 80 -44.12 -0.49 -4.35
CA GLN A 80 -43.09 -0.03 -3.42
C GLN A 80 -41.71 -0.49 -3.88
N ASN A 81 -41.54 -1.76 -4.18
CA ASN A 81 -40.26 -2.31 -4.68
C ASN A 81 -39.82 -1.65 -5.99
N LEU A 82 -40.78 -1.33 -6.87
CA LEU A 82 -40.49 -0.61 -8.11
C LEU A 82 -39.95 0.82 -7.82
N ILE A 83 -40.61 1.55 -6.90
CA ILE A 83 -40.17 2.90 -6.50
C ILE A 83 -38.76 2.84 -5.92
N GLU A 84 -38.48 1.90 -5.00
CA GLU A 84 -37.20 1.71 -4.36
C GLU A 84 -36.12 1.35 -5.39
N GLY A 85 -36.41 0.39 -6.29
CA GLY A 85 -35.48 -0.04 -7.34
C GLY A 85 -35.13 1.10 -8.34
N LEU A 86 -36.11 1.86 -8.77
CA LEU A 86 -35.92 3.00 -9.66
C LEU A 86 -35.15 4.14 -8.97
N ALA A 87 -35.44 4.38 -7.68
CA ALA A 87 -34.72 5.41 -6.91
C ALA A 87 -33.24 5.10 -6.72
N LEU A 88 -32.84 3.82 -6.77
CA LEU A 88 -31.45 3.36 -6.62
C LEU A 88 -30.70 3.28 -7.95
N GLN A 89 -31.34 3.60 -9.09
CA GLN A 89 -30.65 3.64 -10.38
C GLN A 89 -29.62 4.77 -10.47
N LYS A 90 -28.64 4.57 -11.33
CA LYS A 90 -27.58 5.58 -11.60
C LYS A 90 -27.60 5.98 -13.07
N PRO A 91 -27.76 7.28 -13.41
CA PRO A 91 -27.98 8.43 -12.52
C PRO A 91 -29.34 8.39 -11.82
N PRO A 92 -29.49 8.97 -10.60
CA PRO A 92 -30.75 8.97 -9.88
C PRO A 92 -31.80 9.83 -10.59
N PRO A 93 -32.98 9.26 -10.91
CA PRO A 93 -34.04 10.04 -11.52
C PRO A 93 -34.65 11.03 -10.51
N SER A 94 -35.21 12.14 -11.01
CA SER A 94 -35.97 13.06 -10.16
C SER A 94 -37.23 12.37 -9.60
N ILE A 95 -37.69 12.77 -8.41
CA ILE A 95 -38.88 12.23 -7.79
C ILE A 95 -40.12 12.41 -8.71
N ALA A 96 -40.18 13.51 -9.46
CA ALA A 96 -41.25 13.73 -10.43
C ALA A 96 -41.19 12.75 -11.63
N ALA A 97 -39.99 12.37 -12.06
CA ALA A 97 -39.82 11.36 -13.10
C ALA A 97 -40.24 9.96 -12.58
N LEU A 98 -39.79 9.61 -11.38
CA LEU A 98 -40.19 8.40 -10.67
C LEU A 98 -41.72 8.29 -10.55
N TYR A 99 -42.35 9.36 -10.08
CA TYR A 99 -43.81 9.41 -9.92
C TYR A 99 -44.53 9.14 -11.24
N ARG A 100 -44.08 9.75 -12.35
CA ARG A 100 -44.69 9.53 -13.69
C ARG A 100 -44.53 8.09 -14.14
N GLN A 101 -43.35 7.51 -14.03
CA GLN A 101 -43.06 6.14 -14.43
C GLN A 101 -43.90 5.13 -13.62
N VAL A 102 -43.91 5.28 -12.30
CA VAL A 102 -44.66 4.39 -11.40
C VAL A 102 -46.14 4.52 -11.60
N THR A 103 -46.65 5.73 -11.85
CA THR A 103 -48.06 5.96 -12.13
C THR A 103 -48.50 5.31 -13.45
N SER A 104 -47.70 5.36 -14.50
CA SER A 104 -47.94 4.64 -15.75
C SER A 104 -48.00 3.14 -15.52
N PHE A 105 -46.94 2.60 -14.85
CA PHE A 105 -46.87 1.17 -14.56
C PHE A 105 -48.02 0.64 -13.72
N ALA A 106 -48.50 1.41 -12.73
CA ALA A 106 -49.64 1.04 -11.90
C ALA A 106 -50.93 0.97 -12.72
N ARG A 107 -51.14 1.93 -13.65
CA ARG A 107 -52.33 1.94 -14.55
C ARG A 107 -52.31 0.75 -15.49
N ASP A 108 -51.16 0.39 -16.06
CA ASP A 108 -51.03 -0.75 -16.98
C ASP A 108 -51.33 -2.09 -16.30
N ARG A 109 -51.19 -2.16 -14.98
CA ARG A 109 -51.52 -3.35 -14.17
C ARG A 109 -52.84 -3.30 -13.43
N ASN A 110 -53.66 -2.29 -13.67
CA ASN A 110 -54.88 -2.05 -12.89
C ASN A 110 -54.67 -1.94 -11.37
N ASP A 111 -53.46 -1.57 -10.95
CA ASP A 111 -53.14 -1.27 -9.56
C ASP A 111 -53.49 0.19 -9.23
N ARG A 112 -53.77 0.45 -7.96
CA ARG A 112 -54.02 1.83 -7.50
C ARG A 112 -52.72 2.65 -7.60
N PRO A 113 -52.66 3.71 -8.41
CA PRO A 113 -51.44 4.51 -8.53
C PRO A 113 -51.15 5.23 -7.19
N PRO A 114 -49.85 5.29 -6.76
CA PRO A 114 -49.46 6.02 -5.57
C PRO A 114 -49.59 7.53 -5.77
N SER A 115 -49.80 8.29 -4.69
CA SER A 115 -49.74 9.73 -4.74
C SER A 115 -48.27 10.20 -4.80
N TYR A 116 -47.99 11.43 -5.25
CA TYR A 116 -46.65 12.03 -5.26
C TYR A 116 -46.01 12.04 -3.87
N SER A 117 -46.80 12.37 -2.82
CA SER A 117 -46.35 12.37 -1.43
C SER A 117 -45.95 10.98 -0.93
N GLN A 118 -46.63 9.92 -1.39
CA GLN A 118 -46.27 8.55 -1.06
C GLN A 118 -44.94 8.15 -1.74
N VAL A 119 -44.75 8.47 -3.02
CA VAL A 119 -43.48 8.23 -3.72
C VAL A 119 -42.31 8.99 -3.03
N TYR A 120 -42.52 10.27 -2.75
CA TYR A 120 -41.56 11.09 -2.02
C TYR A 120 -41.16 10.48 -0.68
N ALA A 121 -42.17 10.05 0.09
CA ALA A 121 -41.95 9.47 1.40
C ALA A 121 -41.25 8.11 1.35
N ILE A 122 -41.49 7.27 0.31
CA ILE A 122 -40.79 6.00 0.09
C ILE A 122 -39.33 6.27 -0.23
N VAL A 123 -39.02 7.14 -1.17
CA VAL A 123 -37.64 7.50 -1.54
C VAL A 123 -36.87 8.05 -0.34
N ARG A 124 -37.51 8.93 0.45
CA ARG A 124 -36.89 9.52 1.66
C ARG A 124 -36.67 8.51 2.79
N SER A 125 -37.41 7.41 2.81
CA SER A 125 -37.25 6.36 3.83
C SER A 125 -36.18 5.33 3.48
N LEU A 126 -35.58 5.39 2.27
CA LEU A 126 -34.48 4.51 1.91
C LEU A 126 -33.30 4.70 2.87
N PRO A 127 -32.68 3.61 3.32
CA PRO A 127 -31.49 3.66 4.16
C PRO A 127 -30.37 4.47 3.49
N ARG A 128 -29.77 5.38 4.22
CA ARG A 128 -28.74 6.30 3.68
C ARG A 128 -27.51 5.54 3.18
N ASP A 129 -27.15 4.46 3.83
CA ASP A 129 -26.06 3.56 3.47
C ASP A 129 -26.32 2.90 2.11
N LEU A 130 -27.53 2.37 1.90
CA LEU A 130 -27.95 1.79 0.62
C LEU A 130 -27.92 2.81 -0.52
N VAL A 131 -28.46 4.01 -0.29
CA VAL A 131 -28.44 5.11 -1.27
C VAL A 131 -27.02 5.54 -1.61
N THR A 132 -26.14 5.63 -0.60
CA THR A 132 -24.74 5.98 -0.83
C THR A 132 -24.02 4.89 -1.64
N LEU A 133 -24.25 3.62 -1.31
CA LEU A 133 -23.67 2.51 -2.06
C LEU A 133 -24.13 2.51 -3.52
N ALA A 134 -25.44 2.70 -3.76
CA ALA A 134 -26.00 2.71 -5.10
C ALA A 134 -25.52 3.89 -5.95
N HIS A 135 -25.51 5.11 -5.41
CA HIS A 135 -25.22 6.32 -6.18
C HIS A 135 -23.73 6.70 -6.22
N ARG A 136 -22.99 6.47 -5.12
CA ARG A 136 -21.57 6.89 -4.98
C ARG A 136 -20.59 5.73 -5.03
N GLY A 137 -21.10 4.48 -4.98
CA GLY A 137 -20.29 3.26 -5.07
C GLY A 137 -19.62 2.86 -3.76
N SER A 138 -18.93 1.70 -3.80
CA SER A 138 -18.34 1.05 -2.61
C SER A 138 -17.30 1.90 -1.88
N LYS A 139 -16.55 2.73 -2.60
CA LYS A 139 -15.56 3.61 -1.96
C LYS A 139 -16.23 4.62 -1.03
N ALA A 140 -17.22 5.37 -1.54
CA ALA A 140 -17.94 6.36 -0.75
C ALA A 140 -18.76 5.73 0.40
N TYR A 141 -19.32 4.54 0.16
CA TYR A 141 -19.98 3.74 1.20
C TYR A 141 -18.99 3.40 2.32
N GLY A 142 -17.85 2.84 1.95
CA GLY A 142 -16.82 2.47 2.90
C GLY A 142 -16.29 3.67 3.69
N ASP A 143 -16.10 4.83 3.05
CA ASP A 143 -15.61 6.05 3.69
C ASP A 143 -16.62 6.63 4.72
N THR A 144 -17.93 6.34 4.52
CA THR A 144 -19.00 6.96 5.32
C THR A 144 -19.55 6.02 6.40
N PHE A 145 -19.71 4.71 6.10
CA PHE A 145 -20.46 3.76 6.92
C PHE A 145 -19.65 2.57 7.44
N GLU A 146 -18.47 2.27 6.86
CA GLU A 146 -17.65 1.22 7.43
C GLU A 146 -16.87 1.75 8.63
N TRP A 147 -16.88 0.98 9.71
CA TRP A 147 -16.08 1.31 10.89
C TRP A 147 -14.60 1.17 10.54
N VAL A 148 -13.91 2.30 10.49
CA VAL A 148 -12.46 2.31 10.32
C VAL A 148 -11.83 2.04 11.69
N HIS A 149 -11.29 0.85 11.89
CA HIS A 149 -10.38 0.60 12.99
C HIS A 149 -9.12 1.42 12.72
N ARG A 150 -9.09 2.66 13.23
CA ARG A 150 -7.87 3.46 13.24
C ARG A 150 -6.89 2.78 14.21
N ARG A 151 -5.90 2.11 13.66
CA ARG A 151 -4.74 1.72 14.46
C ARG A 151 -4.02 3.01 14.83
N GLU A 152 -4.21 3.47 16.05
CA GLU A 152 -3.46 4.60 16.59
C GLU A 152 -2.32 4.04 17.41
N ALA A 153 -1.13 4.58 17.21
CA ALA A 153 -0.02 4.33 18.11
C ALA A 153 -0.34 4.94 19.48
N ASP A 154 -0.10 4.22 20.53
CA ASP A 154 -0.35 4.63 21.92
C ASP A 154 0.85 5.32 22.59
N ARG A 155 2.02 5.18 21.98
CA ARG A 155 3.28 5.76 22.46
C ARG A 155 4.24 6.05 21.30
N PRO A 156 5.27 6.88 21.52
CA PRO A 156 6.36 7.07 20.58
C PRO A 156 7.02 5.73 20.22
N ASN A 157 7.49 5.58 18.99
CA ASN A 157 8.11 4.36 18.44
C ASN A 157 7.20 3.10 18.39
N ALA A 158 5.93 3.17 18.76
CA ALA A 158 5.03 2.04 18.58
C ALA A 158 4.80 1.75 17.08
N MET A 159 4.64 2.79 16.27
CA MET A 159 4.47 2.65 14.82
C MET A 159 5.05 3.85 14.09
N TRP A 160 5.82 3.59 13.06
CA TRP A 160 6.26 4.59 12.09
C TRP A 160 5.56 4.39 10.76
N GLN A 161 5.29 5.48 10.07
CA GLN A 161 4.84 5.48 8.68
C GLN A 161 5.98 5.92 7.78
N ALA A 162 6.22 5.20 6.69
CA ALA A 162 7.21 5.56 5.67
C ALA A 162 6.54 5.69 4.31
N ASP A 163 6.93 6.72 3.57
CA ASP A 163 6.42 6.99 2.23
C ASP A 163 7.40 7.84 1.41
N HIS A 164 7.17 7.90 0.10
CA HIS A 164 7.98 8.64 -0.86
C HIS A 164 7.12 9.56 -1.69
N THR A 165 7.63 10.73 -1.98
CA THR A 165 6.96 11.67 -2.89
C THR A 165 7.96 12.33 -3.84
N LEU A 166 7.55 12.55 -5.08
CA LEU A 166 8.27 13.40 -6.02
C LEU A 166 7.86 14.84 -5.72
N LEU A 167 8.81 15.67 -5.26
CA LEU A 167 8.52 17.04 -4.85
C LEU A 167 8.06 17.89 -6.05
N ASP A 168 7.05 18.71 -5.84
CA ASP A 168 6.59 19.71 -6.83
C ASP A 168 7.51 20.94 -6.81
N LEU A 169 8.81 20.69 -6.99
CA LEU A 169 9.87 21.70 -6.96
C LEU A 169 10.93 21.37 -7.99
N LEU A 170 11.33 22.35 -8.81
CA LEU A 170 12.49 22.25 -9.68
C LEU A 170 13.73 22.67 -8.90
N VAL A 171 14.75 21.83 -8.94
CA VAL A 171 16.04 22.01 -8.28
C VAL A 171 17.13 21.78 -9.32
N GLN A 172 18.19 22.59 -9.29
CA GLN A 172 19.28 22.49 -10.24
C GLN A 172 20.20 21.31 -9.89
N ARG A 173 20.44 20.44 -10.87
CA ARG A 173 21.43 19.37 -10.79
C ARG A 173 22.85 19.89 -10.97
N ASP A 174 23.84 19.06 -10.67
CA ASP A 174 25.27 19.39 -10.88
C ASP A 174 25.64 19.56 -12.36
N ASP A 175 24.86 18.96 -13.28
CA ASP A 175 24.99 19.11 -14.73
C ASP A 175 24.32 20.41 -15.26
N GLY A 176 23.69 21.20 -14.38
CA GLY A 176 22.99 22.43 -14.71
C GLY A 176 21.52 22.26 -15.09
N GLU A 177 21.06 21.04 -15.33
CA GLU A 177 19.66 20.77 -15.73
C GLU A 177 18.71 20.80 -14.53
N PRO A 178 17.53 21.41 -14.66
CA PRO A 178 16.52 21.39 -13.60
C PRO A 178 15.83 20.04 -13.53
N ALA A 179 15.67 19.50 -12.32
CA ALA A 179 14.95 18.27 -12.09
C ALA A 179 14.17 18.29 -10.77
N ARG A 180 13.18 17.43 -10.64
CA ARG A 180 12.40 17.25 -9.41
C ARG A 180 13.07 16.18 -8.54
N PRO A 181 13.42 16.49 -7.28
CA PRO A 181 13.95 15.49 -6.37
C PRO A 181 12.84 14.67 -5.72
N TRP A 182 13.20 13.46 -5.32
CA TRP A 182 12.38 12.60 -4.47
C TRP A 182 12.67 12.86 -3.00
N LEU A 183 11.62 12.86 -2.19
CA LEU A 183 11.68 12.90 -0.73
C LEU A 183 11.14 11.58 -0.18
N SER A 184 11.99 10.86 0.54
CA SER A 184 11.61 9.74 1.40
C SER A 184 11.46 10.24 2.82
N ILE A 185 10.36 9.92 3.50
CA ILE A 185 10.08 10.40 4.85
C ILE A 185 9.70 9.25 5.78
N ILE A 186 10.07 9.37 7.04
CA ILE A 186 9.65 8.48 8.12
C ILE A 186 9.05 9.33 9.24
N LEU A 187 7.80 9.08 9.54
CA LEU A 187 6.99 9.81 10.51
C LEU A 187 6.59 8.89 11.66
N ASP A 188 6.78 9.34 12.89
CA ASP A 188 6.21 8.66 14.05
C ASP A 188 4.70 8.86 14.12
N ASP A 189 3.95 7.76 14.16
CA ASP A 189 2.49 7.79 14.11
C ASP A 189 1.87 8.42 15.36
N TYR A 190 2.49 8.28 16.53
CA TYR A 190 2.01 8.86 17.77
C TYR A 190 2.28 10.36 17.85
N SER A 191 3.54 10.75 17.81
CA SER A 191 3.95 12.15 18.02
C SER A 191 3.76 13.05 16.79
N ARG A 192 3.68 12.48 15.60
CA ARG A 192 3.76 13.19 14.30
C ARG A 192 5.16 13.76 14.02
N ALA A 193 6.15 13.43 14.82
CA ALA A 193 7.52 13.88 14.61
C ALA A 193 8.14 13.19 13.38
N VAL A 194 8.90 13.94 12.62
CA VAL A 194 9.72 13.39 11.53
C VAL A 194 10.93 12.73 12.14
N MET A 195 10.98 11.40 12.01
CA MET A 195 12.08 10.58 12.54
C MET A 195 13.33 10.69 11.68
N GLY A 196 13.13 10.68 10.36
CA GLY A 196 14.19 10.81 9.38
C GLY A 196 13.65 11.04 7.98
N TYR A 197 14.53 11.51 7.09
CA TYR A 197 14.22 11.73 5.69
C TYR A 197 15.45 11.50 4.81
N PHE A 198 15.21 11.37 3.52
CA PHE A 198 16.26 11.29 2.52
C PHE A 198 15.81 11.97 1.21
N LEU A 199 16.66 12.87 0.70
CA LEU A 199 16.48 13.53 -0.60
C LEU A 199 17.32 12.83 -1.67
N SER A 200 16.74 12.59 -2.85
CA SER A 200 17.42 11.90 -3.94
C SER A 200 16.95 12.38 -5.30
N TRP A 201 17.85 12.28 -6.30
CA TRP A 201 17.49 12.43 -7.71
C TRP A 201 16.89 11.17 -8.30
N ASP A 202 17.26 10.02 -7.76
CA ASP A 202 16.78 8.73 -8.26
C ASP A 202 15.42 8.39 -7.66
N ALA A 203 14.60 7.65 -8.41
CA ALA A 203 13.34 7.11 -7.91
C ALA A 203 13.56 6.25 -6.66
N PRO A 204 12.55 6.14 -5.77
CA PRO A 204 12.66 5.38 -4.54
C PRO A 204 13.21 3.97 -4.74
N SER A 205 14.03 3.54 -3.81
CA SER A 205 14.64 2.21 -3.78
C SER A 205 14.87 1.76 -2.34
N ALA A 206 15.05 0.46 -2.14
CA ALA A 206 15.36 -0.11 -0.82
C ALA A 206 16.55 0.56 -0.13
N LEU A 207 17.55 1.02 -0.89
CA LEU A 207 18.71 1.73 -0.34
C LEU A 207 18.33 3.11 0.21
N GLN A 208 17.49 3.86 -0.50
CA GLN A 208 17.04 5.18 -0.05
C GLN A 208 16.15 5.06 1.20
N THR A 209 15.28 4.07 1.24
CA THR A 209 14.50 3.72 2.44
C THR A 209 15.42 3.36 3.60
N ALA A 210 16.46 2.56 3.36
CA ALA A 210 17.43 2.18 4.37
C ALA A 210 18.24 3.40 4.90
N LEU A 211 18.59 4.35 4.03
CA LEU A 211 19.25 5.60 4.43
C LEU A 211 18.35 6.49 5.29
N ALA A 212 17.07 6.59 4.92
CA ALA A 212 16.09 7.31 5.73
C ALA A 212 15.87 6.61 7.10
N LEU A 213 15.80 5.27 7.13
CA LEU A 213 15.70 4.48 8.38
C LEU A 213 16.95 4.63 9.25
N ARG A 214 18.13 4.63 8.66
CA ARG A 214 19.38 4.88 9.37
C ARG A 214 19.34 6.21 10.11
N GLN A 215 18.96 7.28 9.41
CA GLN A 215 18.81 8.60 10.03
C GLN A 215 17.71 8.60 11.09
N ALA A 216 16.60 7.91 10.84
CA ALA A 216 15.47 7.85 11.78
C ALA A 216 15.85 7.14 13.09
N ILE A 217 16.53 6.00 13.01
CA ILE A 217 16.87 5.16 14.16
C ILE A 217 18.00 5.79 14.98
N TRP A 218 19.06 6.28 14.32
CA TRP A 218 20.24 6.78 15.03
C TRP A 218 20.01 8.17 15.63
N ARG A 219 20.74 8.46 16.71
CA ARG A 219 20.74 9.80 17.33
C ARG A 219 21.29 10.82 16.34
N LYS A 220 20.67 11.99 16.29
CA LYS A 220 21.13 13.11 15.46
C LYS A 220 22.09 13.98 16.26
N ASP A 221 23.03 14.63 15.57
CA ASP A 221 23.99 15.54 16.19
C ASP A 221 23.33 16.84 16.69
N ASP A 222 22.17 17.20 16.15
CA ASP A 222 21.40 18.39 16.54
C ASP A 222 20.47 18.07 17.70
N ALA A 223 20.73 18.66 18.87
CA ALA A 223 19.93 18.45 20.08
C ALA A 223 18.43 18.84 19.91
N ARG A 224 18.12 19.72 18.95
CA ARG A 224 16.73 20.08 18.62
C ARG A 224 15.99 18.94 17.92
N TRP A 225 16.71 17.95 17.41
CA TRP A 225 16.16 16.76 16.78
C TRP A 225 16.39 15.52 17.65
N SER A 226 15.72 15.51 18.80
CA SER A 226 15.90 14.49 19.86
C SER A 226 15.31 13.11 19.54
N VAL A 227 14.51 13.00 18.46
CA VAL A 227 13.81 11.76 18.11
C VAL A 227 14.76 10.69 17.59
N CYS A 228 14.66 9.47 18.12
CA CYS A 228 15.51 8.33 17.73
C CYS A 228 14.90 7.00 18.19
N GLY A 229 15.54 5.88 17.85
CA GLY A 229 15.19 4.54 18.33
C GLY A 229 14.65 3.64 17.24
N ILE A 230 14.46 2.36 17.57
CA ILE A 230 13.90 1.35 16.67
C ILE A 230 12.39 1.26 16.93
N PRO A 231 11.53 1.37 15.90
CA PRO A 231 10.09 1.22 16.07
C PRO A 231 9.70 -0.25 16.28
N ASP A 232 8.52 -0.50 16.85
CA ASP A 232 7.95 -1.84 16.88
C ASP A 232 7.38 -2.23 15.52
N VAL A 233 6.77 -1.25 14.82
CA VAL A 233 6.13 -1.43 13.52
C VAL A 233 6.57 -0.35 12.56
N LEU A 234 6.94 -0.76 11.35
CA LEU A 234 7.09 0.13 10.19
C LEU A 234 5.95 -0.14 9.22
N TYR A 235 5.08 0.85 9.04
CA TYR A 235 3.93 0.79 8.15
C TYR A 235 4.25 1.53 6.84
N THR A 236 4.13 0.81 5.71
CA THR A 236 4.50 1.31 4.39
C THR A 236 3.43 0.94 3.35
N ASP A 237 3.58 1.44 2.12
CA ASP A 237 2.80 0.91 1.01
C ASP A 237 3.41 -0.40 0.46
N ASN A 238 2.76 -0.97 -0.56
CA ASN A 238 3.25 -2.15 -1.28
C ASN A 238 4.22 -1.77 -2.41
N GLY A 239 4.93 -0.66 -2.33
CA GLY A 239 5.96 -0.29 -3.29
C GLY A 239 7.07 -1.33 -3.37
N SER A 240 7.67 -1.50 -4.55
CA SER A 240 8.76 -2.47 -4.77
C SER A 240 10.00 -2.21 -3.91
N ASP A 241 10.19 -0.99 -3.47
CA ASP A 241 11.25 -0.53 -2.59
C ASP A 241 11.07 -0.98 -1.14
N PHE A 242 9.82 -1.05 -0.66
CA PHE A 242 9.48 -1.55 0.67
C PHE A 242 9.33 -3.07 0.72
N THR A 243 8.94 -3.73 -0.37
CA THR A 243 8.79 -5.19 -0.46
C THR A 243 10.10 -5.90 -0.84
N SER A 244 11.23 -5.21 -0.73
CA SER A 244 12.52 -5.81 -1.06
C SER A 244 12.97 -6.79 0.03
N ARG A 245 13.52 -7.96 -0.38
CA ARG A 245 14.12 -8.95 0.54
C ARG A 245 15.19 -8.33 1.46
N HIS A 246 15.85 -7.29 1.00
CA HIS A 246 16.83 -6.56 1.80
C HIS A 246 16.20 -5.86 3.01
N LEU A 247 15.11 -5.13 2.79
CA LEU A 247 14.41 -4.43 3.87
C LEU A 247 13.71 -5.41 4.83
N GLU A 248 13.15 -6.51 4.30
CA GLU A 248 12.57 -7.59 5.12
C GLU A 248 13.62 -8.20 6.05
N GLN A 249 14.82 -8.50 5.52
CA GLN A 249 15.92 -9.03 6.33
C GLN A 249 16.40 -8.02 7.37
N ALA A 250 16.59 -6.76 6.98
CA ALA A 250 16.97 -5.70 7.91
C ALA A 250 15.94 -5.50 9.02
N ALA A 251 14.65 -5.58 8.68
CA ALA A 251 13.57 -5.50 9.65
C ALA A 251 13.60 -6.66 10.65
N ALA A 252 13.82 -7.88 10.17
CA ALA A 252 13.96 -9.06 11.03
C ALA A 252 15.18 -8.93 11.96
N ASP A 253 16.33 -8.51 11.43
CA ASP A 253 17.56 -8.33 12.20
C ASP A 253 17.43 -7.23 13.27
N LEU A 254 16.67 -6.17 13.01
CA LEU A 254 16.35 -5.09 13.95
C LEU A 254 15.17 -5.44 14.88
N ASN A 255 14.55 -6.61 14.70
CA ASN A 255 13.35 -7.01 15.44
C ASN A 255 12.24 -5.95 15.36
N LEU A 256 12.01 -5.43 14.16
CA LEU A 256 10.87 -4.57 13.84
C LEU A 256 9.92 -5.31 12.86
N ARG A 257 8.63 -5.05 13.00
CA ARG A 257 7.60 -5.67 12.16
C ARG A 257 7.25 -4.77 10.97
N LEU A 258 7.46 -5.26 9.75
CA LEU A 258 6.95 -4.62 8.54
C LEU A 258 5.46 -4.91 8.38
N VAL A 259 4.70 -3.88 8.09
CA VAL A 259 3.25 -3.96 7.79
C VAL A 259 2.99 -3.16 6.52
N PHE A 260 2.41 -3.82 5.54
CA PHE A 260 2.07 -3.20 4.25
C PHE A 260 0.60 -2.78 4.22
N SER A 261 0.31 -1.66 3.58
CA SER A 261 -1.05 -1.23 3.33
C SER A 261 -1.75 -2.18 2.34
N THR A 262 -3.05 -2.41 2.53
CA THR A 262 -3.82 -3.21 1.58
C THR A 262 -3.98 -2.42 0.27
N PRO A 263 -3.65 -3.01 -0.91
CA PRO A 263 -3.83 -2.35 -2.20
C PRO A 263 -5.28 -1.85 -2.39
N GLY A 264 -5.44 -0.61 -2.85
CA GLY A 264 -6.75 -0.01 -3.09
C GLY A 264 -7.52 0.45 -1.84
N LYS A 265 -6.97 0.25 -0.64
CA LYS A 265 -7.55 0.77 0.63
C LYS A 265 -6.51 1.63 1.36
N PRO A 266 -6.36 2.92 1.03
CA PRO A 266 -5.34 3.81 1.62
C PRO A 266 -5.64 4.18 3.09
N ARG A 267 -6.54 3.46 3.75
CA ARG A 267 -6.95 3.68 5.13
C ARG A 267 -5.78 3.40 6.08
N GLY A 268 -5.32 4.41 6.78
CA GLY A 268 -4.18 4.36 7.70
C GLY A 268 -2.98 5.23 7.30
N ARG A 269 -2.89 5.72 6.05
CA ARG A 269 -1.79 6.60 5.57
C ARG A 269 -2.13 8.10 5.61
N GLY A 270 -3.33 8.47 6.00
CA GLY A 270 -3.77 9.89 6.01
C GLY A 270 -2.88 10.84 6.82
N ARG A 271 -2.05 10.33 7.74
CA ARG A 271 -1.12 11.12 8.55
C ARG A 271 0.09 11.55 7.73
N ILE A 272 0.73 10.62 7.03
CA ILE A 272 1.89 10.93 6.20
C ILE A 272 1.48 11.70 4.93
N GLU A 273 0.30 11.42 4.36
CA GLU A 273 -0.28 12.19 3.26
C GLU A 273 -0.54 13.66 3.68
N ARG A 274 -1.08 13.87 4.89
CA ARG A 274 -1.26 15.21 5.46
C ARG A 274 0.06 15.91 5.72
N PHE A 275 1.09 15.18 6.14
CA PHE A 275 2.43 15.73 6.29
C PHE A 275 2.97 16.25 4.93
N PHE A 276 2.86 15.48 3.85
CA PHE A 276 3.28 15.94 2.52
C PHE A 276 2.49 17.17 2.06
N ALA A 277 1.18 17.21 2.31
CA ALA A 277 0.39 18.42 2.05
C ALA A 277 0.90 19.63 2.85
N THR A 278 1.29 19.43 4.11
CA THR A 278 1.88 20.48 4.96
C THR A 278 3.23 20.95 4.41
N VAL A 279 4.10 20.05 4.00
CA VAL A 279 5.38 20.39 3.35
C VAL A 279 5.15 21.19 2.07
N SER A 280 4.20 20.75 1.23
CA SER A 280 3.88 21.46 -0.01
C SER A 280 3.37 22.88 0.25
N GLN A 281 2.44 23.05 1.21
CA GLN A 281 1.76 24.31 1.49
C GLN A 281 2.62 25.31 2.27
N LEU A 282 3.43 24.84 3.22
CA LEU A 282 4.14 25.71 4.16
C LEU A 282 5.64 25.86 3.86
N PHE A 283 6.20 24.96 3.03
CA PHE A 283 7.62 24.96 2.74
C PHE A 283 7.89 25.11 1.24
N LEU A 284 7.38 24.19 0.41
CA LEU A 284 7.70 24.21 -1.03
C LEU A 284 7.14 25.47 -1.73
N SER A 285 5.95 25.93 -1.32
CA SER A 285 5.29 27.10 -1.92
C SER A 285 6.08 28.40 -1.76
N GLU A 286 7.01 28.46 -0.80
CA GLU A 286 7.85 29.63 -0.54
C GLU A 286 9.19 29.56 -1.27
N LEU A 287 9.50 28.41 -1.91
CA LEU A 287 10.79 28.20 -2.55
C LEU A 287 10.79 28.58 -4.04
N PRO A 288 11.94 29.12 -4.54
CA PRO A 288 12.10 29.29 -5.98
C PRO A 288 12.09 27.93 -6.67
N GLY A 289 11.36 27.84 -7.77
CA GLY A 289 11.20 26.56 -8.50
C GLY A 289 9.97 25.76 -8.16
N TYR A 290 9.10 26.27 -7.28
CA TYR A 290 7.84 25.59 -6.95
C TYR A 290 6.91 25.49 -8.17
N LEU A 291 6.38 24.30 -8.38
CA LEU A 291 5.47 23.97 -9.48
C LEU A 291 4.01 24.07 -9.00
N THR A 292 3.29 25.04 -9.52
CA THR A 292 1.83 25.09 -9.35
C THR A 292 1.16 24.25 -10.45
N GLY A 293 -0.02 23.71 -10.18
CA GLY A 293 -0.76 22.83 -11.10
C GLY A 293 -1.04 23.40 -12.50
N ALA A 294 -0.74 24.68 -12.73
CA ALA A 294 -0.83 25.36 -14.01
C ALA A 294 0.46 25.34 -14.84
N GLY A 295 1.52 24.62 -14.41
CA GLY A 295 2.77 24.52 -15.16
C GLY A 295 3.59 25.81 -15.21
N CYS A 296 3.47 26.70 -14.24
CA CYS A 296 4.27 27.94 -14.16
C CYS A 296 5.76 27.60 -14.18
N ARG A 297 6.50 28.23 -15.09
CA ARG A 297 7.97 28.18 -15.08
C ARG A 297 8.47 28.88 -13.80
N PRO A 298 9.45 28.30 -13.12
CA PRO A 298 10.03 28.92 -11.93
C PRO A 298 10.65 30.28 -12.29
N SER A 299 10.31 31.30 -11.50
CA SER A 299 10.96 32.61 -11.59
C SER A 299 12.12 32.66 -10.60
N GLY A 300 13.34 32.90 -11.09
CA GLY A 300 14.54 33.08 -10.27
C GLY A 300 15.56 31.93 -10.32
N ALA A 301 16.64 32.06 -9.57
CA ALA A 301 17.68 31.04 -9.47
C ALA A 301 17.17 29.82 -8.70
N LEU A 302 17.33 28.64 -9.31
CA LEU A 302 16.95 27.37 -8.66
C LEU A 302 17.94 27.02 -7.56
N LEU A 303 17.41 26.39 -6.50
CA LEU A 303 18.23 25.84 -5.42
C LEU A 303 19.04 24.64 -5.93
N ARG A 304 20.14 24.33 -5.26
CA ARG A 304 20.84 23.05 -5.38
C ARG A 304 20.36 22.07 -4.31
N LEU A 305 20.52 20.78 -4.53
CA LEU A 305 20.04 19.75 -3.61
C LEU A 305 20.57 19.90 -2.17
N PRO A 306 21.86 20.21 -1.91
CA PRO A 306 22.37 20.45 -0.55
C PRO A 306 21.76 21.69 0.12
N GLU A 307 21.36 22.69 -0.66
CA GLU A 307 20.69 23.87 -0.13
C GLU A 307 19.23 23.58 0.23
N LEU A 308 18.53 22.81 -0.63
CA LEU A 308 17.20 22.31 -0.32
C LEU A 308 17.20 21.47 0.96
N ASP A 309 18.20 20.59 1.12
CA ASP A 309 18.35 19.76 2.31
C ASP A 309 18.50 20.60 3.59
N ARG A 310 19.37 21.62 3.58
CA ARG A 310 19.53 22.53 4.72
C ARG A 310 18.23 23.26 5.05
N ARG A 311 17.52 23.78 4.05
CA ARG A 311 16.24 24.49 4.25
C ARG A 311 15.14 23.57 4.74
N LEU A 312 15.05 22.34 4.21
CA LEU A 312 14.10 21.34 4.69
C LEU A 312 14.37 20.98 6.15
N ARG A 313 15.64 20.76 6.51
CA ARG A 313 16.02 20.49 7.90
C ARG A 313 15.63 21.65 8.83
N ALA A 314 15.90 22.89 8.46
CA ALA A 314 15.51 24.07 9.24
C ALA A 314 13.96 24.15 9.39
N PHE A 315 13.22 23.96 8.29
CA PHE A 315 11.74 23.91 8.32
C PHE A 315 11.23 22.83 9.28
N LEU A 316 11.79 21.63 9.24
CA LEU A 316 11.37 20.53 10.10
C LEU A 316 11.58 20.86 11.58
N LEU A 317 12.77 21.40 11.94
CA LEU A 317 13.13 21.66 13.32
C LEU A 317 12.53 22.94 13.91
N GLU A 318 12.45 23.99 13.12
CA GLU A 318 12.06 25.33 13.61
C GLU A 318 10.58 25.64 13.39
N THR A 319 9.95 24.98 12.39
CA THR A 319 8.54 25.25 12.05
C THR A 319 7.66 24.04 12.32
N TYR A 320 7.96 22.89 11.71
CA TYR A 320 7.07 21.74 11.76
C TYR A 320 7.01 21.11 13.16
N HIS A 321 8.17 20.83 13.78
CA HIS A 321 8.22 20.19 15.10
C HIS A 321 7.74 21.11 16.24
N GLU A 322 7.74 22.42 16.03
CA GLU A 322 7.32 23.41 17.03
C GLU A 322 5.88 23.91 16.81
N ARG A 323 5.23 23.50 15.71
CA ARG A 323 3.86 23.87 15.42
C ARG A 323 2.88 22.91 16.09
N ALA A 324 1.89 23.43 16.83
CA ALA A 324 0.82 22.62 17.38
C ALA A 324 0.02 21.91 16.27
N HIS A 325 -0.11 20.60 16.40
CA HIS A 325 -0.86 19.78 15.45
C HIS A 325 -2.35 19.85 15.77
N GLY A 326 -3.19 20.15 14.76
CA GLY A 326 -4.62 20.39 14.96
C GLY A 326 -5.41 19.21 15.55
N GLU A 327 -4.95 17.97 15.36
CA GLU A 327 -5.59 16.77 15.90
C GLU A 327 -5.18 16.49 17.35
N THR A 328 -3.94 16.78 17.70
CA THR A 328 -3.38 16.44 19.02
C THR A 328 -3.34 17.62 20.01
N GLY A 329 -3.44 18.83 19.51
CA GLY A 329 -3.30 20.06 20.30
C GLY A 329 -1.89 20.35 20.83
N GLN A 330 -0.94 19.44 20.61
CA GLN A 330 0.46 19.50 21.04
C GLN A 330 1.38 19.64 19.83
N THR A 331 2.60 20.15 20.05
CA THR A 331 3.63 20.10 19.01
C THR A 331 4.20 18.69 18.89
N PRO A 332 4.67 18.25 17.70
CA PRO A 332 5.32 16.95 17.53
C PRO A 332 6.45 16.72 18.54
N ARG A 333 7.24 17.73 18.82
CA ARG A 333 8.32 17.68 19.80
C ARG A 333 7.81 17.44 21.21
N GLN A 334 6.86 18.26 21.69
CA GLN A 334 6.27 18.10 23.01
C GLN A 334 5.66 16.73 23.18
N ARG A 335 4.94 16.23 22.16
CA ARG A 335 4.30 14.94 22.22
C ARG A 335 5.30 13.77 22.21
N TRP A 336 6.43 13.92 21.53
CA TRP A 336 7.53 12.98 21.61
C TRP A 336 8.15 12.93 23.01
N GLU A 337 8.46 14.08 23.58
CA GLU A 337 9.15 14.20 24.85
C GLU A 337 8.24 13.87 26.06
N SER A 338 6.94 14.13 25.97
CA SER A 338 5.98 13.88 27.05
C SER A 338 5.78 12.40 27.39
N GLY A 339 6.17 11.48 26.49
CA GLY A 339 5.97 10.05 26.67
C GLY A 339 6.86 9.39 27.73
N GLY A 340 7.94 10.06 28.19
CA GLY A 340 8.83 9.55 29.23
C GLY A 340 9.40 8.15 28.96
N PHE A 341 9.52 7.73 27.69
CA PHE A 341 9.95 6.40 27.30
C PHE A 341 11.46 6.38 26.95
N LEU A 342 12.06 5.20 27.10
CA LEU A 342 13.45 4.99 26.68
C LEU A 342 13.47 4.34 25.30
N PRO A 343 14.01 5.03 24.25
CA PRO A 343 14.10 4.47 22.91
C PRO A 343 14.97 3.21 22.86
N ARG A 344 14.51 2.17 22.22
CA ARG A 344 15.33 0.99 21.92
C ARG A 344 16.35 1.37 20.82
N MET A 345 17.63 1.20 21.12
CA MET A 345 18.73 1.61 20.22
C MET A 345 19.50 0.36 19.74
N PRO A 346 20.10 0.40 18.53
CA PRO A 346 21.11 -0.59 18.13
C PRO A 346 22.39 -0.39 18.96
N GLU A 347 23.17 -1.46 19.07
CA GLU A 347 24.41 -1.46 19.89
C GLU A 347 25.44 -0.45 19.39
N SER A 348 25.58 -0.32 18.07
CA SER A 348 26.49 0.66 17.47
C SER A 348 25.97 1.15 16.10
N LEU A 349 26.54 2.26 15.63
CA LEU A 349 26.25 2.78 14.29
C LEU A 349 26.74 1.84 13.19
N GLU A 350 27.88 1.19 13.40
CA GLU A 350 28.46 0.22 12.47
C GLU A 350 27.55 -1.01 12.32
N GLN A 351 26.95 -1.47 13.42
CA GLN A 351 25.96 -2.55 13.37
C GLN A 351 24.72 -2.11 12.58
N LEU A 352 24.21 -0.91 12.84
CA LEU A 352 23.06 -0.38 12.11
C LEU A 352 23.37 -0.23 10.61
N ASP A 353 24.55 0.27 10.25
CA ASP A 353 25.01 0.38 8.86
C ASP A 353 25.16 -0.99 8.21
N LEU A 354 25.66 -1.98 8.93
CA LEU A 354 25.76 -3.33 8.44
C LEU A 354 24.39 -3.94 8.12
N LEU A 355 23.39 -3.68 8.95
CA LEU A 355 22.03 -4.22 8.75
C LEU A 355 21.26 -3.49 7.66
N LEU A 356 21.33 -2.17 7.61
CA LEU A 356 20.53 -1.35 6.72
C LEU A 356 21.15 -1.07 5.36
N LEU A 357 22.48 -0.82 5.32
CA LEU A 357 23.14 -0.35 4.11
C LEU A 357 23.80 -1.45 3.30
N THR A 358 23.99 -2.63 3.89
CA THR A 358 24.60 -3.75 3.18
C THR A 358 23.57 -4.74 2.67
N VAL A 359 23.66 -5.09 1.39
CA VAL A 359 22.74 -6.02 0.74
C VAL A 359 23.24 -7.46 0.89
N PRO A 360 22.47 -8.40 1.44
CA PRO A 360 22.87 -9.79 1.57
C PRO A 360 22.82 -10.53 0.21
N LYS A 361 23.85 -11.33 -0.08
CA LYS A 361 23.92 -12.23 -1.25
C LYS A 361 24.66 -13.50 -0.90
N THR A 362 24.12 -14.65 -1.27
CA THR A 362 24.81 -15.94 -1.10
C THR A 362 25.77 -16.18 -2.25
N ARG A 363 26.99 -16.61 -1.96
CA ARG A 363 28.03 -16.99 -2.92
C ARG A 363 28.84 -18.18 -2.42
N LYS A 364 29.42 -18.92 -3.37
CA LYS A 364 30.37 -20.01 -3.09
C LYS A 364 31.79 -19.46 -3.08
N ILE A 365 32.62 -19.93 -2.15
CA ILE A 365 34.04 -19.61 -2.09
C ILE A 365 34.77 -20.49 -3.08
N HIS A 366 35.53 -19.91 -3.98
CA HIS A 366 36.40 -20.60 -4.95
C HIS A 366 37.87 -20.54 -4.48
N PRO A 367 38.76 -21.39 -5.02
CA PRO A 367 40.19 -21.34 -4.67
C PRO A 367 40.86 -20.01 -4.94
N ASP A 368 40.32 -19.22 -5.86
CA ASP A 368 40.78 -17.86 -6.20
C ASP A 368 40.05 -16.74 -5.45
N GLY A 369 39.18 -17.04 -4.47
CA GLY A 369 38.39 -16.12 -3.70
C GLY A 369 36.92 -16.12 -4.05
N ILE A 370 36.21 -15.04 -3.72
CA ILE A 370 34.77 -14.90 -3.98
C ILE A 370 34.56 -14.03 -5.21
N ARG A 371 33.80 -14.54 -6.18
CA ARG A 371 33.41 -13.78 -7.38
C ARG A 371 32.04 -13.12 -7.17
N PHE A 372 32.03 -11.79 -7.19
CA PHE A 372 30.81 -11.02 -7.06
C PHE A 372 30.82 -9.80 -7.98
N GLN A 373 29.73 -9.58 -8.73
CA GLN A 373 29.59 -8.48 -9.70
C GLN A 373 30.76 -8.39 -10.73
N GLY A 374 31.37 -9.55 -11.08
CA GLY A 374 32.48 -9.61 -12.00
C GLY A 374 33.80 -9.07 -11.44
N LEU A 375 33.88 -8.92 -10.14
CA LEU A 375 35.08 -8.59 -9.37
C LEU A 375 35.46 -9.80 -8.52
N ARG A 376 36.73 -9.86 -8.12
CA ARG A 376 37.28 -10.92 -7.26
C ARG A 376 37.62 -10.31 -5.90
N TYR A 377 37.14 -10.97 -4.85
CA TYR A 377 37.38 -10.55 -3.47
C TYR A 377 38.19 -11.62 -2.77
N VAL A 378 39.22 -11.21 -2.06
CA VAL A 378 40.16 -12.09 -1.39
C VAL A 378 40.37 -11.67 0.07
N ASP A 379 40.56 -12.69 0.89
CA ASP A 379 41.00 -12.58 2.27
C ASP A 379 41.61 -13.93 2.67
N THR A 380 42.64 -13.91 3.52
CA THR A 380 43.36 -15.14 3.94
C THR A 380 42.46 -16.13 4.68
N THR A 381 41.44 -15.62 5.43
CA THR A 381 40.49 -16.45 6.17
C THR A 381 39.65 -17.31 5.26
N LEU A 382 39.37 -16.88 4.02
CA LEU A 382 38.57 -17.62 3.06
C LEU A 382 39.18 -18.97 2.63
N ALA A 383 40.49 -19.11 2.76
CA ALA A 383 41.22 -20.35 2.37
C ALA A 383 40.72 -21.59 3.13
N ALA A 384 40.23 -21.41 4.36
CA ALA A 384 39.70 -22.51 5.18
C ALA A 384 38.27 -22.93 4.78
N TYR A 385 37.58 -22.16 3.93
CA TYR A 385 36.15 -22.35 3.59
C TYR A 385 35.95 -22.54 2.08
N ILE A 386 36.98 -22.98 1.34
CA ILE A 386 36.85 -23.22 -0.09
C ILE A 386 35.81 -24.32 -0.35
N GLY A 387 34.86 -23.99 -1.23
CA GLY A 387 33.73 -24.88 -1.55
C GLY A 387 32.46 -24.62 -0.75
N GLU A 388 32.55 -23.88 0.37
CA GLU A 388 31.42 -23.55 1.19
C GLU A 388 30.59 -22.38 0.62
N SER A 389 29.28 -22.38 0.97
CA SER A 389 28.38 -21.30 0.65
C SER A 389 28.34 -20.29 1.77
N VAL A 390 28.67 -19.04 1.46
CA VAL A 390 28.73 -17.94 2.42
C VAL A 390 27.75 -16.85 2.08
N LEU A 391 27.28 -16.13 3.08
CA LEU A 391 26.47 -14.93 2.93
C LEU A 391 27.42 -13.73 2.82
N LEU A 392 27.31 -12.99 1.73
CA LEU A 392 27.99 -11.72 1.56
C LEU A 392 27.07 -10.58 1.98
N ARG A 393 27.63 -9.60 2.66
CA ARG A 393 26.99 -8.28 2.81
C ARG A 393 27.89 -7.23 2.17
N TYR A 394 27.33 -6.42 1.30
CA TYR A 394 28.05 -5.37 0.58
C TYR A 394 27.25 -4.07 0.58
N ASP A 395 27.97 -2.94 0.64
CA ASP A 395 27.37 -1.62 0.47
C ASP A 395 27.31 -1.28 -1.04
N PRO A 396 26.13 -1.03 -1.62
CA PRO A 396 26.02 -0.65 -3.02
C PRO A 396 26.71 0.67 -3.37
N ARG A 397 27.04 1.51 -2.37
CA ARG A 397 27.74 2.78 -2.55
C ARG A 397 29.25 2.59 -2.62
N ASP A 398 29.76 1.50 -2.03
CA ASP A 398 31.16 1.13 -2.05
C ASP A 398 31.34 -0.39 -2.15
N ILE A 399 31.72 -0.86 -3.34
CA ILE A 399 31.97 -2.27 -3.62
C ILE A 399 33.44 -2.65 -3.56
N ALA A 400 34.33 -1.78 -3.04
CA ALA A 400 35.74 -2.11 -2.87
C ALA A 400 35.95 -3.26 -1.87
N GLU A 401 35.01 -3.42 -0.95
CA GLU A 401 35.04 -4.45 0.09
C GLU A 401 33.67 -5.13 0.28
N ILE A 402 33.72 -6.37 0.73
CA ILE A 402 32.54 -7.14 1.15
C ILE A 402 32.77 -7.77 2.52
N ARG A 403 31.71 -7.92 3.29
CA ARG A 403 31.72 -8.65 4.56
C ARG A 403 31.18 -10.06 4.33
N VAL A 404 31.89 -11.05 4.81
CA VAL A 404 31.60 -12.48 4.58
C VAL A 404 31.13 -13.09 5.89
N PHE A 405 30.01 -13.83 5.82
CA PHE A 405 29.40 -14.53 6.94
C PHE A 405 29.20 -16.00 6.56
N HIS A 406 29.50 -16.89 7.49
CA HIS A 406 29.21 -18.32 7.38
C HIS A 406 28.40 -18.76 8.60
N GLU A 407 27.27 -19.46 8.35
CA GLU A 407 26.35 -19.89 9.40
C GLU A 407 25.96 -18.80 10.41
N GLY A 408 25.75 -17.58 9.91
CA GLY A 408 25.39 -16.43 10.74
C GLY A 408 26.56 -15.75 11.50
N ARG A 409 27.78 -16.30 11.41
CA ARG A 409 28.98 -15.73 12.05
C ARG A 409 29.78 -14.89 11.05
N PHE A 410 30.26 -13.74 11.47
CA PHE A 410 31.18 -12.94 10.69
C PHE A 410 32.53 -13.67 10.56
N LEU A 411 32.98 -13.88 9.31
CA LEU A 411 34.27 -14.49 9.03
C LEU A 411 35.38 -13.47 8.80
N CYS A 412 35.19 -12.62 7.79
CA CYS A 412 36.21 -11.68 7.38
C CYS A 412 35.63 -10.53 6.54
N ARG A 413 36.48 -9.56 6.29
CA ARG A 413 36.29 -8.44 5.37
C ARG A 413 37.15 -8.68 4.14
N ALA A 414 36.55 -9.22 3.08
CA ALA A 414 37.27 -9.50 1.84
C ALA A 414 37.33 -8.25 0.95
N VAL A 415 38.50 -7.96 0.44
CA VAL A 415 38.79 -6.74 -0.35
C VAL A 415 39.00 -7.14 -1.81
N CYS A 416 38.52 -6.27 -2.71
CA CYS A 416 38.85 -6.39 -4.14
C CYS A 416 40.21 -5.75 -4.40
N PRO A 417 41.28 -6.50 -4.77
CA PRO A 417 42.61 -5.95 -5.00
C PRO A 417 42.63 -4.88 -6.10
N GLU A 418 41.74 -5.00 -7.08
CA GLU A 418 41.65 -4.07 -8.22
C GLU A 418 41.09 -2.70 -7.81
N LEU A 419 40.33 -2.64 -6.71
CA LEU A 419 39.64 -1.46 -6.22
C LEU A 419 40.18 -0.98 -4.86
N ALA A 420 41.22 -1.61 -4.35
CA ALA A 420 41.79 -1.28 -3.03
C ALA A 420 42.20 0.20 -2.95
N GLY A 421 41.65 0.89 -1.94
CA GLY A 421 41.95 2.33 -1.71
C GLY A 421 41.05 3.30 -2.50
N THR A 422 40.06 2.81 -3.25
CA THR A 422 39.11 3.66 -3.97
C THR A 422 37.69 3.32 -3.58
N THR A 423 36.85 4.34 -3.37
CA THR A 423 35.40 4.18 -3.13
C THR A 423 34.68 4.18 -4.47
N ILE A 424 34.11 3.05 -4.87
CA ILE A 424 33.41 2.90 -6.15
C ILE A 424 32.00 2.37 -5.92
N ALA A 425 31.01 3.14 -6.34
CA ALA A 425 29.62 2.74 -6.25
C ALA A 425 29.27 1.69 -7.33
N LEU A 426 28.51 0.67 -6.95
CA LEU A 426 28.04 -0.39 -7.87
C LEU A 426 27.30 0.19 -9.08
N ARG A 427 26.50 1.24 -8.90
CA ARG A 427 25.77 1.91 -9.98
C ARG A 427 26.70 2.44 -11.08
N ASP A 428 27.89 2.92 -10.72
CA ASP A 428 28.82 3.49 -11.69
C ASP A 428 29.49 2.39 -12.53
N VAL A 429 29.84 1.27 -11.87
CA VAL A 429 30.32 0.06 -12.57
C VAL A 429 29.25 -0.48 -13.53
N LEU A 430 27.99 -0.56 -13.08
CA LEU A 430 26.89 -1.03 -13.93
C LEU A 430 26.59 -0.07 -15.09
N ARG A 431 26.64 1.24 -14.85
CA ARG A 431 26.49 2.26 -15.91
C ARG A 431 27.59 2.15 -16.95
N ALA A 432 28.85 2.04 -16.55
CA ALA A 432 29.97 1.87 -17.45
C ALA A 432 29.85 0.61 -18.30
N ARG A 433 29.48 -0.55 -17.68
CA ARG A 433 29.25 -1.81 -18.41
C ARG A 433 28.08 -1.74 -19.39
N ASN A 434 26.98 -1.11 -18.99
CA ASN A 434 25.81 -0.96 -19.86
C ASN A 434 26.10 0.00 -21.03
N ARG A 435 26.86 1.07 -20.80
CA ARG A 435 27.36 1.95 -21.84
C ARG A 435 28.21 1.19 -22.85
N ARG A 436 29.21 0.43 -22.35
CA ARG A 436 30.08 -0.38 -23.23
C ARG A 436 29.29 -1.44 -24.01
N ARG A 437 28.32 -2.06 -23.37
CA ARG A 437 27.46 -3.06 -24.04
C ARG A 437 26.59 -2.42 -25.14
N ARG A 438 26.11 -1.18 -24.94
CA ARG A 438 25.37 -0.43 -25.98
C ARG A 438 26.28 -0.08 -27.16
N GLU A 439 27.50 0.39 -26.92
CA GLU A 439 28.51 0.69 -27.93
C GLU A 439 28.81 -0.57 -28.77
N LEU A 440 29.11 -1.69 -28.13
CA LEU A 440 29.37 -2.95 -28.82
C LEU A 440 28.17 -3.45 -29.64
N ARG A 441 26.94 -3.30 -29.12
CA ARG A 441 25.74 -3.62 -29.92
C ARG A 441 25.57 -2.70 -31.12
N GLY A 442 25.94 -1.43 -31.02
CA GLY A 442 25.99 -0.51 -32.16
C GLY A 442 26.92 -1.03 -33.25
N VAL A 443 28.17 -1.32 -32.89
CA VAL A 443 29.19 -1.88 -33.80
C VAL A 443 28.74 -3.19 -34.42
N LEU A 444 28.13 -4.11 -33.64
CA LEU A 444 27.62 -5.36 -34.16
C LEU A 444 26.50 -5.12 -35.20
N ARG A 445 25.55 -4.25 -34.92
CA ARG A 445 24.47 -3.93 -35.90
C ARG A 445 25.01 -3.33 -37.18
N GLU A 446 25.99 -2.44 -37.09
CA GLU A 446 26.62 -1.82 -38.23
C GLU A 446 27.36 -2.90 -39.11
N ARG A 447 28.11 -3.79 -38.47
CA ARG A 447 28.79 -4.89 -39.17
C ARG A 447 27.80 -5.88 -39.79
N THR A 448 26.73 -6.24 -39.10
CA THR A 448 25.67 -7.11 -39.63
C THR A 448 24.99 -6.44 -40.84
N ARG A 449 24.72 -5.12 -40.80
CA ARG A 449 24.17 -4.40 -41.92
C ARG A 449 25.07 -4.45 -43.14
N VAL A 450 26.38 -4.24 -42.94
CA VAL A 450 27.36 -4.35 -44.05
C VAL A 450 27.36 -5.75 -44.70
N VAL A 451 27.29 -6.79 -43.84
CA VAL A 451 27.21 -8.18 -44.34
C VAL A 451 25.90 -8.40 -45.12
N ASP A 452 24.79 -7.95 -44.60
CA ASP A 452 23.50 -8.06 -45.30
C ASP A 452 23.46 -7.29 -46.63
N GLU A 453 24.09 -6.12 -46.69
CA GLU A 453 24.24 -5.34 -47.94
C GLU A 453 25.14 -6.06 -48.97
N LEU A 454 26.26 -6.64 -48.52
CA LEU A 454 27.16 -7.42 -49.38
C LEU A 454 26.53 -8.73 -49.90
N LEU A 455 25.75 -9.41 -49.05
CA LEU A 455 25.02 -10.62 -49.45
C LEU A 455 23.91 -10.30 -50.43
N LYS A 456 23.24 -9.16 -50.32
CA LYS A 456 22.25 -8.69 -51.30
C LYS A 456 22.89 -8.34 -52.64
N LEU A 457 24.08 -7.74 -52.63
CA LEU A 457 24.82 -7.45 -53.87
C LEU A 457 25.23 -8.76 -54.60
N LYS A 458 25.64 -9.81 -53.89
CA LYS A 458 25.95 -11.12 -54.46
C LYS A 458 24.73 -11.84 -55.04
N SER A 459 23.55 -11.59 -54.53
CA SER A 459 22.29 -12.16 -55.04
C SER A 459 21.75 -11.46 -56.26
N HIS A 460 22.38 -10.37 -56.75
CA HIS A 460 21.96 -9.55 -57.91
C HIS A 460 22.91 -9.67 -59.10
N GLU A 461 23.96 -10.57 -59.08
CA GLU A 461 24.67 -10.90 -60.32
C GLU A 461 23.81 -11.91 -61.13
N PRO A 462 23.33 -11.50 -62.33
CA PRO A 462 22.64 -12.44 -63.22
C PRO A 462 23.64 -13.46 -63.71
N LEU A 463 23.42 -14.73 -63.43
CA LEU A 463 24.05 -15.83 -64.18
C LEU A 463 23.57 -15.71 -65.64
N GLU A 464 24.47 -15.30 -66.55
CA GLU A 464 24.21 -15.46 -67.98
C GLU A 464 23.95 -16.95 -68.26
N PRO A 465 22.89 -17.30 -69.01
CA PRO A 465 22.62 -18.67 -69.35
C PRO A 465 23.62 -19.12 -70.43
N SER A 466 24.53 -20.00 -70.08
CA SER A 466 25.30 -20.77 -71.05
C SER A 466 24.36 -21.79 -71.76
N GLU A 467 24.26 -21.70 -73.08
CA GLU A 467 23.50 -22.62 -73.92
C GLU A 467 23.96 -24.09 -73.71
N PRO A 468 23.01 -25.04 -73.67
CA PRO A 468 23.35 -26.43 -73.54
C PRO A 468 23.75 -27.03 -74.90
N PRO A 469 24.79 -27.97 -75.02
CA PRO A 469 25.00 -28.78 -76.19
C PRO A 469 23.91 -29.83 -76.27
N ASP A 470 23.38 -29.95 -77.48
CA ASP A 470 22.40 -30.89 -77.98
C ASP A 470 22.90 -32.40 -77.80
N GLY A 471 22.05 -33.25 -77.24
CA GLY A 471 22.35 -34.67 -77.11
C GLY A 471 21.25 -35.44 -76.38
N GLY A 472 20.20 -35.85 -77.09
CA GLY A 472 19.07 -36.56 -76.59
C GLY A 472 19.39 -37.94 -76.00
N ILE A 473 18.56 -38.33 -75.01
CA ILE A 473 18.05 -39.69 -74.78
C ILE A 473 16.86 -39.60 -73.78
N LYS A 474 15.79 -40.29 -74.12
CA LYS A 474 14.49 -40.37 -73.45
C LYS A 474 14.53 -41.34 -72.25
N PRO A 475 13.38 -41.51 -71.57
CA PRO A 475 13.24 -41.35 -70.09
C PRO A 475 13.12 -42.68 -69.36
N ASP A 476 13.38 -42.72 -68.11
CA ASP A 476 12.81 -43.78 -67.26
C ASP A 476 12.51 -43.27 -65.83
N GLU A 477 11.37 -43.68 -65.41
CA GLU A 477 10.72 -43.84 -64.11
C GLU A 477 11.08 -43.02 -62.84
N SER A 478 10.05 -42.45 -62.30
CA SER A 478 9.94 -41.93 -60.97
C SER A 478 10.25 -42.94 -59.85
N PRO A 479 10.72 -42.47 -58.71
CA PRO A 479 9.97 -42.72 -57.49
C PRO A 479 9.87 -41.55 -56.50
N LYS A 480 8.62 -41.41 -55.99
CA LYS A 480 8.13 -41.00 -54.67
C LYS A 480 8.85 -39.93 -53.86
N ARG A 481 8.10 -38.87 -53.69
CA ARG A 481 8.24 -37.83 -52.68
C ARG A 481 8.58 -38.36 -51.26
N ALA A 482 9.67 -37.86 -50.70
CA ALA A 482 9.92 -37.85 -49.26
C ALA A 482 9.71 -36.44 -48.70
N ALA A 483 9.02 -36.38 -47.56
CA ALA A 483 8.64 -35.14 -46.88
C ALA A 483 9.86 -34.41 -46.27
N PRO A 484 9.82 -33.07 -46.12
CA PRO A 484 10.92 -32.34 -45.53
C PRO A 484 10.92 -32.47 -44.01
N LEU A 485 12.03 -32.91 -43.45
CA LEU A 485 12.35 -32.88 -42.03
C LEU A 485 12.57 -31.43 -41.57
N SER A 486 11.66 -30.95 -40.73
CA SER A 486 11.83 -29.68 -40.02
C SER A 486 12.79 -29.90 -38.83
N THR A 487 14.02 -29.46 -38.98
CA THR A 487 14.95 -29.31 -37.84
C THR A 487 14.92 -27.87 -37.37
N ARG A 488 13.97 -27.58 -36.49
CA ARG A 488 14.08 -26.44 -35.59
C ARG A 488 14.93 -26.87 -34.40
N SER A 489 16.20 -26.48 -34.38
CA SER A 489 17.02 -26.54 -33.17
C SER A 489 16.47 -25.53 -32.16
N GLN A 490 15.84 -26.01 -31.10
CA GLN A 490 15.50 -25.22 -29.94
C GLN A 490 16.78 -24.94 -29.13
N LEU A 491 17.32 -23.75 -29.24
CA LEU A 491 18.31 -23.23 -28.30
C LEU A 491 17.65 -23.07 -26.94
N LYS A 492 18.05 -23.85 -25.97
CA LYS A 492 17.69 -23.72 -24.57
C LYS A 492 18.11 -22.33 -24.08
N ARG A 493 17.13 -21.46 -23.76
CA ARG A 493 17.38 -20.21 -23.02
C ARG A 493 17.65 -20.56 -21.57
N TYR A 494 18.89 -20.45 -21.13
CA TYR A 494 19.22 -20.39 -19.72
C TYR A 494 18.76 -19.02 -19.18
N ARG A 495 17.76 -19.01 -18.30
CA ARG A 495 17.47 -17.88 -17.43
C ARG A 495 18.53 -17.90 -16.35
N ASN A 496 19.38 -16.88 -16.33
CA ASN A 496 20.19 -16.58 -15.15
C ASN A 496 19.25 -15.99 -14.10
N GLU A 497 19.00 -16.73 -13.05
CA GLU A 497 18.44 -16.22 -11.80
C GLU A 497 19.47 -15.34 -11.06
#